data_5ea52db3dc3642cb9a8697f803fbcc28
#
_entry.id   5ea52db3dc3642cb9a8697f803fbcc28
#
_cell.length_a   1.000
_cell.length_b   1.000
_cell.length_c   1.000
_cell.angle_alpha   90.00
_cell.angle_beta   90.00
_cell.angle_gamma   90.00
#
_symmetry.space_group_name_H-M   'P 1'
#
loop_
_entity.id
_entity.type
_entity.pdbx_description
1 polymer ?
#
loop_
_entity_poly.entity_id
_entity_poly.type
_entity_poly.pdbx_seq_one_letter_code
_entity_poly.pdbx_strand_id
1 'polypeptide(L)'
;MSWPIASLIIAIALLFLALWLDSHFRLKAARKQIDLLCTSITAFLSKPEKSQYSLEDGELSQLQNCVAALEDAYLQLARLFDEERQRNHRFVADISHQLKTPLAGLKLYVELTEGEHLQKELFLIERMEKLIQQLIRMEKLRVGAYEFHYQPIEARRLVRDIWQELSVLYPKHNLEVKGDAELRGDQAWLKEALQNIIKNSCEQPPGKSPIQVTLDRSETMIMIDIEDSGGGVRGIEAEQLFERFNRLAPEDSMQNSGLGLAITKMIIERHHGSIVARNTAHGLKDRIDLPVHEGYRSY
;
A
#
# COMPACT_ATOMS: atom_id res chain seq x y z
N MET A 1 88.06 -18.60 10.79
CA MET A 1 86.96 -17.96 11.58
C MET A 1 85.93 -17.16 10.74
N SER A 2 85.95 -17.23 9.42
CA SER A 2 85.06 -16.42 8.57
C SER A 2 83.86 -17.13 7.97
N TRP A 3 83.85 -18.49 7.94
CA TRP A 3 82.75 -19.23 7.28
C TRP A 3 81.37 -19.15 8.00
N PRO A 4 81.28 -19.30 9.35
CA PRO A 4 79.92 -19.24 10.02
C PRO A 4 79.28 -17.83 9.96
N ILE A 5 80.08 -16.75 9.87
CA ILE A 5 79.59 -15.37 9.75
C ILE A 5 79.01 -15.16 8.33
N ALA A 6 79.71 -15.66 7.29
CA ALA A 6 79.22 -15.56 5.91
C ALA A 6 77.91 -16.33 5.69
N SER A 7 77.79 -17.53 6.26
CA SER A 7 76.59 -18.33 6.18
C SER A 7 75.37 -17.70 6.90
N LEU A 8 75.59 -17.01 8.02
CA LEU A 8 74.59 -16.26 8.76
C LEU A 8 74.08 -15.03 7.95
N ILE A 9 75.04 -14.29 7.32
CA ILE A 9 74.70 -13.13 6.48
C ILE A 9 73.83 -13.60 5.27
N ILE A 10 74.18 -14.72 4.62
CA ILE A 10 73.45 -15.28 3.51
C ILE A 10 72.03 -15.70 3.96
N ALA A 11 71.91 -16.36 5.12
CA ALA A 11 70.64 -16.78 5.67
C ALA A 11 69.71 -15.56 5.97
N ILE A 12 70.25 -14.50 6.55
CA ILE A 12 69.51 -13.24 6.82
C ILE A 12 69.07 -12.59 5.50
N ALA A 13 69.98 -12.53 4.50
CA ALA A 13 69.63 -11.96 3.19
C ALA A 13 68.52 -12.75 2.47
N LEU A 14 68.55 -14.09 2.55
CA LEU A 14 67.49 -14.94 2.01
C LEU A 14 66.15 -14.78 2.74
N LEU A 15 66.19 -14.59 4.06
CA LEU A 15 65.00 -14.30 4.85
C LEU A 15 64.40 -12.93 4.46
N PHE A 16 65.20 -11.92 4.33
CA PHE A 16 64.76 -10.60 3.87
C PHE A 16 64.19 -10.66 2.44
N LEU A 17 64.82 -11.41 1.54
CA LEU A 17 64.36 -11.60 0.19
C LEU A 17 63.00 -12.34 0.17
N ALA A 18 62.83 -13.37 0.99
CA ALA A 18 61.58 -14.10 1.12
C ALA A 18 60.45 -13.23 1.65
N LEU A 19 60.72 -12.43 2.70
CA LEU A 19 59.76 -11.49 3.26
C LEU A 19 59.39 -10.37 2.26
N TRP A 20 60.35 -9.88 1.51
CA TRP A 20 60.14 -8.88 0.46
C TRP A 20 59.28 -9.44 -0.67
N LEU A 21 59.56 -10.66 -1.14
CA LEU A 21 58.76 -11.34 -2.15
C LEU A 21 57.33 -11.57 -1.68
N ASP A 22 57.12 -12.08 -0.46
CA ASP A 22 55.79 -12.28 0.12
C ASP A 22 55.01 -10.96 0.18
N SER A 23 55.60 -9.91 0.72
CA SER A 23 55.03 -8.57 0.77
C SER A 23 54.67 -8.04 -0.64
N HIS A 24 55.56 -8.25 -1.62
CA HIS A 24 55.34 -7.81 -2.99
C HIS A 24 54.17 -8.56 -3.67
N PHE A 25 54.06 -9.87 -3.46
CA PHE A 25 52.96 -10.68 -3.98
C PHE A 25 51.63 -10.30 -3.32
N ARG A 26 51.59 -10.07 -1.99
CA ARG A 26 50.42 -9.60 -1.26
C ARG A 26 49.94 -8.24 -1.77
N LEU A 27 50.83 -7.29 -1.97
CA LEU A 27 50.52 -5.97 -2.51
C LEU A 27 49.96 -6.05 -3.93
N LYS A 28 50.48 -6.91 -4.78
CA LYS A 28 49.96 -7.14 -6.13
C LYS A 28 48.58 -7.76 -6.11
N ALA A 29 48.36 -8.73 -5.23
CA ALA A 29 47.02 -9.36 -5.08
C ALA A 29 45.99 -8.35 -4.58
N ALA A 30 46.32 -7.54 -3.56
CA ALA A 30 45.44 -6.50 -3.04
C ALA A 30 45.11 -5.44 -4.10
N ARG A 31 46.08 -4.96 -4.88
CA ARG A 31 45.84 -4.03 -6.00
C ARG A 31 44.86 -4.62 -7.03
N LYS A 32 45.09 -5.87 -7.44
CA LYS A 32 44.19 -6.54 -8.38
C LYS A 32 42.76 -6.64 -7.87
N GLN A 33 42.58 -6.92 -6.57
CA GLN A 33 41.24 -6.99 -5.97
C GLN A 33 40.57 -5.60 -5.91
N ILE A 34 41.34 -4.55 -5.61
CA ILE A 34 40.83 -3.17 -5.64
C ILE A 34 40.41 -2.76 -7.05
N ASP A 35 41.22 -3.06 -8.06
CA ASP A 35 40.90 -2.76 -9.46
C ASP A 35 39.62 -3.49 -9.91
N LEU A 36 39.42 -4.75 -9.51
CA LEU A 36 38.21 -5.51 -9.78
C LEU A 36 36.99 -4.86 -9.10
N LEU A 37 37.14 -4.44 -7.85
CA LEU A 37 36.07 -3.76 -7.10
C LEU A 37 35.69 -2.44 -7.76
N CYS A 38 36.69 -1.63 -8.13
CA CYS A 38 36.45 -0.36 -8.85
C CYS A 38 35.76 -0.59 -10.18
N THR A 39 36.14 -1.61 -10.93
CA THR A 39 35.51 -1.98 -12.20
C THR A 39 34.06 -2.40 -11.99
N SER A 40 33.79 -3.21 -10.96
CA SER A 40 32.45 -3.64 -10.59
C SER A 40 31.53 -2.48 -10.23
N ILE A 41 31.99 -1.58 -9.37
CA ILE A 41 31.27 -0.35 -8.98
C ILE A 41 31.00 0.53 -10.21
N THR A 42 31.97 0.70 -11.09
CA THR A 42 31.82 1.51 -12.31
C THR A 42 30.81 0.89 -13.26
N ALA A 43 30.80 -0.44 -13.40
CA ALA A 43 29.81 -1.16 -14.17
C ALA A 43 28.39 -1.00 -13.58
N PHE A 44 28.26 -1.12 -12.25
CA PHE A 44 26.98 -0.90 -11.55
C PHE A 44 26.44 0.51 -11.74
N LEU A 45 27.30 1.53 -11.67
CA LEU A 45 26.89 2.93 -11.89
C LEU A 45 26.41 3.19 -13.33
N SER A 46 26.97 2.48 -14.31
CA SER A 46 26.56 2.60 -15.71
C SER A 46 25.29 1.83 -16.03
N LYS A 47 25.11 0.66 -15.40
CA LYS A 47 23.95 -0.22 -15.54
C LYS A 47 23.70 -0.91 -14.21
N PRO A 48 22.70 -0.47 -13.43
CA PRO A 48 22.42 -1.01 -12.10
C PRO A 48 21.92 -2.47 -12.16
N GLU A 49 22.86 -3.40 -12.23
CA GLU A 49 22.64 -4.84 -12.14
C GLU A 49 23.51 -5.38 -11.01
N LYS A 50 22.99 -6.36 -10.26
CA LYS A 50 23.70 -6.92 -9.10
C LYS A 50 25.05 -7.49 -9.50
N SER A 51 26.10 -7.01 -8.87
CA SER A 51 27.47 -7.51 -9.08
C SER A 51 27.66 -8.89 -8.40
N GLN A 52 28.38 -9.78 -9.04
CA GLN A 52 28.79 -11.04 -8.44
C GLN A 52 30.17 -10.86 -7.78
N TYR A 53 30.20 -10.87 -6.46
CA TYR A 53 31.44 -10.83 -5.69
C TYR A 53 31.91 -12.24 -5.35
N SER A 54 33.22 -12.48 -5.40
CA SER A 54 33.81 -13.73 -4.98
C SER A 54 33.71 -13.88 -3.46
N LEU A 55 33.29 -15.04 -2.97
CA LEU A 55 33.19 -15.40 -1.55
C LEU A 55 34.57 -15.81 -0.95
N GLU A 56 35.68 -15.44 -1.58
CA GLU A 56 37.00 -15.74 -1.04
C GLU A 56 37.28 -14.92 0.20
N ASP A 57 37.65 -15.58 1.30
CA ASP A 57 38.11 -14.96 2.54
C ASP A 57 39.41 -14.17 2.30
N GLY A 58 39.29 -12.85 2.26
CA GLY A 58 40.40 -11.93 2.05
C GLY A 58 40.25 -10.67 2.88
N GLU A 59 41.34 -9.90 3.01
CA GLU A 59 41.39 -8.65 3.76
C GLU A 59 40.35 -7.60 3.26
N LEU A 60 39.90 -7.71 2.01
CA LEU A 60 38.91 -6.85 1.38
C LEU A 60 37.48 -7.41 1.40
N SER A 61 37.25 -8.58 1.98
CA SER A 61 35.91 -9.24 2.00
C SER A 61 34.84 -8.39 2.70
N GLN A 62 35.23 -7.70 3.78
CA GLN A 62 34.31 -6.78 4.47
C GLN A 62 33.90 -5.60 3.59
N LEU A 63 34.85 -5.03 2.83
CA LEU A 63 34.56 -3.95 1.90
C LEU A 63 33.66 -4.40 0.76
N GLN A 64 33.90 -5.59 0.19
CA GLN A 64 33.05 -6.19 -0.84
C GLN A 64 31.64 -6.43 -0.33
N ASN A 65 31.48 -6.94 0.90
CA ASN A 65 30.17 -7.13 1.53
C ASN A 65 29.44 -5.80 1.76
N CYS A 66 30.15 -4.74 2.18
CA CYS A 66 29.55 -3.42 2.32
C CYS A 66 29.09 -2.85 0.97
N VAL A 67 29.87 -3.01 -0.09
CA VAL A 67 29.48 -2.56 -1.44
C VAL A 67 28.28 -3.36 -1.95
N ALA A 68 28.28 -4.68 -1.77
CA ALA A 68 27.14 -5.53 -2.15
C ALA A 68 25.85 -5.13 -1.42
N ALA A 69 25.95 -4.86 -0.11
CA ALA A 69 24.81 -4.38 0.68
C ALA A 69 24.30 -3.01 0.19
N LEU A 70 25.19 -2.13 -0.20
CA LEU A 70 24.84 -0.80 -0.75
C LEU A 70 24.18 -0.93 -2.13
N GLU A 71 24.68 -1.81 -3.00
CA GLU A 71 24.06 -2.12 -4.30
C GLU A 71 22.65 -2.68 -4.12
N ASP A 72 22.46 -3.65 -3.20
CA ASP A 72 21.15 -4.21 -2.90
C ASP A 72 20.17 -3.15 -2.37
N ALA A 73 20.61 -2.30 -1.46
CA ALA A 73 19.80 -1.20 -0.93
C ALA A 73 19.41 -0.20 -2.03
N TYR A 74 20.36 0.16 -2.90
CA TYR A 74 20.09 1.04 -4.04
C TYR A 74 19.07 0.44 -5.02
N LEU A 75 19.22 -0.85 -5.37
CA LEU A 75 18.28 -1.54 -6.27
C LEU A 75 16.88 -1.65 -5.67
N GLN A 76 16.78 -1.89 -4.36
CA GLN A 76 15.48 -1.87 -3.65
C GLN A 76 14.85 -0.48 -3.70
N LEU A 77 15.61 0.57 -3.41
CA LEU A 77 15.12 1.94 -3.46
C LEU A 77 14.67 2.35 -4.87
N ALA A 78 15.46 1.99 -5.89
CA ALA A 78 15.12 2.26 -7.29
C ALA A 78 13.81 1.55 -7.70
N ARG A 79 13.59 0.30 -7.28
CA ARG A 79 12.32 -0.43 -7.52
C ARG A 79 11.14 0.25 -6.85
N LEU A 80 11.27 0.61 -5.57
CA LEU A 80 10.22 1.31 -4.83
C LEU A 80 9.87 2.64 -5.49
N PHE A 81 10.87 3.38 -5.95
CA PHE A 81 10.67 4.66 -6.64
C PHE A 81 9.95 4.47 -7.99
N ASP A 82 10.33 3.44 -8.76
CA ASP A 82 9.67 3.15 -10.04
C ASP A 82 8.23 2.67 -9.86
N GLU A 83 7.96 1.82 -8.87
CA GLU A 83 6.61 1.40 -8.49
C GLU A 83 5.73 2.59 -8.07
N GLU A 84 6.28 3.51 -7.28
CA GLU A 84 5.56 4.73 -6.86
C GLU A 84 5.28 5.64 -8.06
N ARG A 85 6.26 5.79 -8.95
CA ARG A 85 6.10 6.54 -10.21
C ARG A 85 5.01 5.93 -11.09
N GLN A 86 5.01 4.61 -11.28
CA GLN A 86 3.99 3.92 -12.06
C GLN A 86 2.61 4.04 -11.43
N ARG A 87 2.51 3.94 -10.08
CA ARG A 87 1.27 4.19 -9.34
C ARG A 87 0.75 5.59 -9.57
N ASN A 88 1.63 6.59 -9.55
CA ASN A 88 1.25 7.99 -9.76
C ASN A 88 0.80 8.23 -11.21
N HIS A 89 1.48 7.66 -12.21
CA HIS A 89 1.05 7.73 -13.62
C HIS A 89 -0.33 7.11 -13.84
N ARG A 90 -0.59 5.91 -13.28
CA ARG A 90 -1.91 5.28 -13.35
C ARG A 90 -2.97 6.15 -12.69
N PHE A 91 -2.69 6.69 -11.51
CA PHE A 91 -3.59 7.59 -10.80
C PHE A 91 -3.99 8.83 -11.62
N VAL A 92 -3.03 9.51 -12.25
CA VAL A 92 -3.31 10.68 -13.12
C VAL A 92 -4.13 10.28 -14.34
N ALA A 93 -3.84 9.14 -14.95
CA ALA A 93 -4.60 8.63 -16.09
C ALA A 93 -6.05 8.31 -15.71
N ASP A 94 -6.26 7.63 -14.57
CA ASP A 94 -7.58 7.27 -14.05
C ASP A 94 -8.43 8.51 -13.72
N ILE A 95 -7.85 9.51 -13.04
CA ILE A 95 -8.51 10.80 -12.79
C ILE A 95 -8.93 11.45 -14.09
N SER A 96 -8.01 11.54 -15.05
CA SER A 96 -8.27 12.17 -16.34
C SER A 96 -9.46 11.50 -17.05
N HIS A 97 -9.51 10.17 -17.01
CA HIS A 97 -10.61 9.40 -17.61
C HIS A 97 -11.93 9.62 -16.86
N GLN A 98 -11.92 9.61 -15.51
CA GLN A 98 -13.13 9.81 -14.70
C GLN A 98 -13.68 11.23 -14.75
N LEU A 99 -12.83 12.24 -14.99
CA LEU A 99 -13.28 13.62 -15.20
C LEU A 99 -13.73 13.89 -16.63
N LYS A 100 -13.13 13.24 -17.64
CA LYS A 100 -13.48 13.43 -19.04
C LYS A 100 -14.92 13.01 -19.35
N THR A 101 -15.42 11.94 -18.74
CA THR A 101 -16.78 11.43 -18.96
C THR A 101 -17.87 12.43 -18.55
N PRO A 102 -17.93 12.97 -17.31
CA PRO A 102 -18.93 13.97 -16.94
C PRO A 102 -18.75 15.29 -17.67
N LEU A 103 -17.48 15.67 -17.97
CA LEU A 103 -17.22 16.88 -18.74
C LEU A 103 -17.73 16.79 -20.18
N ALA A 104 -17.57 15.61 -20.83
CA ALA A 104 -18.14 15.36 -22.16
C ALA A 104 -19.67 15.40 -22.12
N GLY A 105 -20.30 14.87 -21.07
CA GLY A 105 -21.75 14.97 -20.85
C GLY A 105 -22.22 16.40 -20.68
N LEU A 106 -21.54 17.20 -19.84
CA LEU A 106 -21.81 18.63 -19.69
C LEU A 106 -21.73 19.38 -21.02
N LYS A 107 -20.63 19.15 -21.78
CA LYS A 107 -20.46 19.77 -23.08
C LYS A 107 -21.61 19.45 -24.05
N LEU A 108 -22.02 18.18 -24.09
CA LEU A 108 -23.13 17.73 -24.92
C LEU A 108 -24.46 18.43 -24.53
N TYR A 109 -24.76 18.57 -23.23
CA TYR A 109 -25.97 19.24 -22.77
C TYR A 109 -25.95 20.74 -23.06
N VAL A 110 -24.80 21.40 -22.90
CA VAL A 110 -24.64 22.83 -23.27
C VAL A 110 -24.81 23.06 -24.77
N GLU A 111 -24.37 22.10 -25.60
CA GLU A 111 -24.52 22.19 -27.08
C GLU A 111 -25.96 21.88 -27.55
N LEU A 112 -26.71 21.08 -26.78
CA LEU A 112 -28.00 20.56 -27.23
C LEU A 112 -29.16 21.47 -26.92
N THR A 113 -29.09 22.50 -26.00
CA THR A 113 -30.19 23.46 -25.88
C THR A 113 -30.30 24.35 -24.64
N GLU A 114 -30.85 25.43 -24.80
CA GLU A 114 -31.75 26.35 -24.08
C GLU A 114 -32.55 25.73 -22.91
N GLY A 115 -31.93 25.42 -21.77
CA GLY A 115 -32.62 25.29 -20.48
C GLY A 115 -33.34 23.99 -20.13
N GLU A 116 -33.55 23.09 -21.07
CA GLU A 116 -34.29 21.82 -20.83
C GLU A 116 -33.54 20.76 -20.04
N HIS A 117 -32.22 20.91 -19.85
CA HIS A 117 -31.36 19.88 -19.22
C HIS A 117 -30.66 20.33 -17.94
N LEU A 118 -31.05 21.45 -17.37
CA LEU A 118 -30.42 22.04 -16.16
C LEU A 118 -30.26 21.04 -15.01
N GLN A 119 -31.22 20.16 -14.78
CA GLN A 119 -31.13 19.15 -13.70
C GLN A 119 -30.03 18.11 -13.98
N LYS A 120 -29.84 17.71 -15.24
CA LYS A 120 -28.78 16.77 -15.63
C LYS A 120 -27.39 17.42 -15.56
N GLU A 121 -27.29 18.69 -15.93
CA GLU A 121 -26.07 19.46 -15.81
C GLU A 121 -25.65 19.64 -14.36
N LEU A 122 -26.58 20.01 -13.48
CA LEU A 122 -26.34 20.11 -12.04
C LEU A 122 -25.90 18.76 -11.45
N PHE A 123 -26.56 17.67 -11.84
CA PHE A 123 -26.15 16.32 -11.40
C PHE A 123 -24.71 15.98 -11.81
N LEU A 124 -24.27 16.33 -13.03
CA LEU A 124 -22.91 16.10 -13.50
C LEU A 124 -21.90 16.97 -12.76
N ILE A 125 -22.24 18.21 -12.46
CA ILE A 125 -21.41 19.13 -11.66
C ILE A 125 -21.24 18.58 -10.24
N GLU A 126 -22.30 18.21 -9.55
CA GLU A 126 -22.27 17.61 -8.21
C GLU A 126 -21.42 16.33 -8.18
N ARG A 127 -21.53 15.52 -9.23
CA ARG A 127 -20.70 14.32 -9.38
C ARG A 127 -19.21 14.65 -9.50
N MET A 128 -18.86 15.66 -10.31
CA MET A 128 -17.49 16.12 -10.45
C MET A 128 -16.94 16.69 -9.14
N GLU A 129 -17.71 17.51 -8.44
CA GLU A 129 -17.33 18.03 -7.14
C GLU A 129 -17.06 16.91 -6.13
N LYS A 130 -17.92 15.90 -6.07
CA LYS A 130 -17.75 14.74 -5.20
C LYS A 130 -16.48 13.95 -5.55
N LEU A 131 -16.20 13.72 -6.83
CA LEU A 131 -14.97 13.07 -7.29
C LEU A 131 -13.74 13.87 -6.85
N ILE A 132 -13.73 15.18 -7.07
CA ILE A 132 -12.62 16.06 -6.66
C ILE A 132 -12.40 16.01 -5.15
N GLN A 133 -13.45 16.06 -4.35
CA GLN A 133 -13.36 15.96 -2.89
C GLN A 133 -12.78 14.61 -2.44
N GLN A 134 -13.21 13.51 -3.05
CA GLN A 134 -12.68 12.18 -2.75
C GLN A 134 -11.20 12.06 -3.12
N LEU A 135 -10.79 12.64 -4.26
CA LEU A 135 -9.39 12.67 -4.69
C LEU A 135 -8.51 13.47 -3.74
N ILE A 136 -8.98 14.65 -3.31
CA ILE A 136 -8.26 15.48 -2.33
C ILE A 136 -8.11 14.73 -1.00
N ARG A 137 -9.17 14.08 -0.51
CA ARG A 137 -9.12 13.28 0.72
C ARG A 137 -8.14 12.13 0.61
N MET A 138 -8.18 11.41 -0.50
CA MET A 138 -7.28 10.28 -0.74
C MET A 138 -5.82 10.75 -0.78
N GLU A 139 -5.53 11.87 -1.45
CA GLU A 139 -4.17 12.42 -1.51
C GLU A 139 -3.68 12.87 -0.12
N LYS A 140 -4.51 13.54 0.65
CA LYS A 140 -4.18 13.92 2.02
C LYS A 140 -3.90 12.72 2.93
N LEU A 141 -4.70 11.63 2.80
CA LEU A 141 -4.43 10.37 3.49
C LEU A 141 -3.09 9.76 3.05
N ARG A 142 -2.79 9.79 1.75
CA ARG A 142 -1.57 9.23 1.17
C ARG A 142 -0.31 9.90 1.73
N VAL A 143 -0.27 11.23 1.73
CA VAL A 143 0.89 12.01 2.21
C VAL A 143 0.95 12.17 3.73
N GLY A 144 -0.02 11.62 4.48
CA GLY A 144 -0.05 11.74 5.94
C GLY A 144 -0.36 13.15 6.45
N ALA A 145 -1.04 13.97 5.63
CA ALA A 145 -1.37 15.34 5.98
C ALA A 145 -2.55 15.48 6.98
N TYR A 146 -3.07 14.37 7.47
CA TYR A 146 -4.09 14.35 8.53
C TYR A 146 -3.49 13.90 9.85
N GLU A 147 -3.76 14.66 10.90
CA GLU A 147 -3.58 14.21 12.29
C GLU A 147 -4.81 13.43 12.71
N PHE A 148 -4.65 12.15 13.01
CA PHE A 148 -5.73 11.31 13.49
C PHE A 148 -5.95 11.52 14.99
N HIS A 149 -7.20 11.77 15.37
CA HIS A 149 -7.58 11.93 16.78
C HIS A 149 -8.06 10.60 17.36
N TYR A 150 -7.13 9.84 17.92
CA TYR A 150 -7.43 8.53 18.49
C TYR A 150 -8.18 8.64 19.80
N GLN A 151 -9.40 8.07 19.86
CA GLN A 151 -10.26 8.00 21.02
C GLN A 151 -10.87 6.59 21.18
N PRO A 152 -11.34 6.21 22.38
CA PRO A 152 -12.11 4.99 22.56
C PRO A 152 -13.44 5.08 21.81
N ILE A 153 -13.82 4.02 21.10
CA ILE A 153 -15.02 3.95 20.27
C ILE A 153 -15.72 2.62 20.53
N GLU A 154 -16.99 2.66 20.88
CA GLU A 154 -17.86 1.49 20.96
C GLU A 154 -18.27 1.08 19.53
N ALA A 155 -17.68 0.01 18.99
CA ALA A 155 -17.88 -0.43 17.61
C ALA A 155 -19.37 -0.70 17.31
N ARG A 156 -20.09 -1.34 18.23
CA ARG A 156 -21.52 -1.62 18.07
C ARG A 156 -22.36 -0.34 17.94
N ARG A 157 -22.05 0.67 18.74
CA ARG A 157 -22.74 1.97 18.66
C ARG A 157 -22.44 2.66 17.33
N LEU A 158 -21.17 2.68 16.92
CA LEU A 158 -20.76 3.27 15.65
C LEU A 158 -21.49 2.63 14.47
N VAL A 159 -21.59 1.29 14.42
CA VAL A 159 -22.33 0.57 13.37
C VAL A 159 -23.82 0.90 13.41
N ARG A 160 -24.44 1.01 14.59
CA ARG A 160 -25.84 1.40 14.71
C ARG A 160 -26.11 2.81 14.20
N ASP A 161 -25.24 3.76 14.56
CA ASP A 161 -25.37 5.15 14.09
C ASP A 161 -25.28 5.22 12.57
N ILE A 162 -24.36 4.48 11.96
CA ILE A 162 -24.25 4.35 10.50
C ILE A 162 -25.52 3.75 9.90
N TRP A 163 -26.04 2.67 10.51
CA TRP A 163 -27.23 2.00 10.01
C TRP A 163 -28.47 2.90 10.09
N GLN A 164 -28.60 3.70 11.13
CA GLN A 164 -29.69 4.65 11.28
C GLN A 164 -29.74 5.64 10.10
N GLU A 165 -28.59 6.08 9.59
CA GLU A 165 -28.50 6.95 8.42
C GLU A 165 -28.82 6.19 7.13
N LEU A 166 -28.24 4.99 6.95
CA LEU A 166 -28.39 4.21 5.72
C LEU A 166 -29.76 3.57 5.55
N SER A 167 -30.42 3.18 6.63
CA SER A 167 -31.74 2.51 6.58
C SER A 167 -32.83 3.38 5.93
N VAL A 168 -32.71 4.70 6.03
CA VAL A 168 -33.62 5.66 5.37
C VAL A 168 -33.45 5.61 3.85
N LEU A 169 -32.21 5.42 3.37
CA LEU A 169 -31.89 5.38 1.94
C LEU A 169 -32.14 3.98 1.35
N TYR A 170 -32.00 2.94 2.18
CA TYR A 170 -32.08 1.53 1.76
C TYR A 170 -33.15 0.77 2.56
N PRO A 171 -34.44 1.14 2.46
CA PRO A 171 -35.51 0.60 3.32
C PRO A 171 -35.83 -0.90 3.08
N LYS A 172 -35.28 -1.48 2.00
CA LYS A 172 -35.46 -2.92 1.69
C LYS A 172 -34.42 -3.83 2.32
N HIS A 173 -33.38 -3.24 2.94
CA HIS A 173 -32.32 -3.97 3.60
C HIS A 173 -32.53 -3.97 5.11
N ASN A 174 -32.00 -5.00 5.76
CA ASN A 174 -31.91 -5.09 7.21
C ASN A 174 -30.48 -5.35 7.61
N LEU A 175 -30.09 -4.89 8.80
CA LEU A 175 -28.74 -5.10 9.34
C LEU A 175 -28.86 -5.71 10.74
N GLU A 176 -28.06 -6.74 10.99
CA GLU A 176 -27.93 -7.40 12.29
C GLU A 176 -26.51 -7.26 12.80
N VAL A 177 -26.36 -6.83 14.07
CA VAL A 177 -25.06 -6.69 14.72
C VAL A 177 -24.90 -7.73 15.82
N LYS A 178 -23.88 -8.59 15.68
CA LYS A 178 -23.50 -9.62 16.68
C LYS A 178 -22.19 -9.24 17.37
N GLY A 179 -22.07 -9.56 18.63
CA GLY A 179 -20.88 -9.27 19.42
C GLY A 179 -20.79 -7.80 19.82
N ASP A 180 -19.68 -7.44 20.42
CA ASP A 180 -19.32 -6.07 20.79
C ASP A 180 -17.80 -5.96 20.90
N ALA A 181 -17.26 -4.78 20.61
CA ALA A 181 -15.85 -4.48 20.76
C ALA A 181 -15.64 -2.99 21.02
N GLU A 182 -14.70 -2.69 21.91
CA GLU A 182 -14.18 -1.35 22.07
C GLU A 182 -12.88 -1.24 21.29
N LEU A 183 -12.82 -0.31 20.36
CA LEU A 183 -11.65 -0.04 19.54
C LEU A 183 -11.13 1.38 19.83
N ARG A 184 -9.90 1.65 19.45
CA ARG A 184 -9.30 2.98 19.56
C ARG A 184 -8.91 3.48 18.18
N GLY A 185 -9.41 4.66 17.83
CA GLY A 185 -9.16 5.24 16.51
C GLY A 185 -9.79 6.61 16.34
N ASP A 186 -9.72 7.15 15.15
CA ASP A 186 -10.44 8.37 14.77
C ASP A 186 -11.87 8.00 14.36
N GLN A 187 -12.83 8.44 15.16
CA GLN A 187 -14.23 8.08 14.98
C GLN A 187 -14.80 8.53 13.64
N ALA A 188 -14.41 9.72 13.16
CA ALA A 188 -14.92 10.27 11.90
C ALA A 188 -14.43 9.45 10.70
N TRP A 189 -13.15 9.09 10.70
CA TRP A 189 -12.56 8.27 9.65
C TRP A 189 -13.06 6.83 9.67
N LEU A 190 -13.15 6.20 10.86
CA LEU A 190 -13.67 4.84 10.96
C LEU A 190 -15.16 4.76 10.64
N LYS A 191 -15.94 5.82 10.97
CA LYS A 191 -17.33 5.94 10.51
C LYS A 191 -17.39 5.96 8.99
N GLU A 192 -16.56 6.77 8.31
CA GLU A 192 -16.52 6.85 6.85
C GLU A 192 -16.14 5.48 6.23
N ALA A 193 -15.15 4.80 6.78
CA ALA A 193 -14.72 3.48 6.30
C ALA A 193 -15.84 2.44 6.40
N LEU A 194 -16.46 2.30 7.57
CA LEU A 194 -17.55 1.34 7.79
C LEU A 194 -18.80 1.70 6.99
N GLN A 195 -19.12 2.98 6.88
CA GLN A 195 -20.23 3.47 6.07
C GLN A 195 -20.08 3.13 4.59
N ASN A 196 -18.87 3.24 4.04
CA ASN A 196 -18.59 2.87 2.66
C ASN A 196 -18.80 1.37 2.42
N ILE A 197 -18.38 0.50 3.34
CA ILE A 197 -18.57 -0.95 3.22
C ILE A 197 -20.05 -1.33 3.35
N ILE A 198 -20.73 -0.86 4.40
CA ILE A 198 -22.14 -1.18 4.63
C ILE A 198 -23.00 -0.63 3.48
N LYS A 199 -22.69 0.55 2.97
CA LYS A 199 -23.35 1.12 1.79
C LYS A 199 -23.12 0.25 0.56
N ASN A 200 -21.90 -0.24 0.32
CA ASN A 200 -21.59 -1.14 -0.79
C ASN A 200 -22.45 -2.43 -0.72
N SER A 201 -22.61 -2.99 0.50
CA SER A 201 -23.51 -4.13 0.74
C SER A 201 -24.98 -3.80 0.45
N CYS A 202 -25.45 -2.57 0.76
CA CYS A 202 -26.80 -2.11 0.46
C CYS A 202 -27.06 -1.84 -1.04
N GLU A 203 -26.02 -1.57 -1.82
CA GLU A 203 -26.13 -1.36 -3.27
C GLU A 203 -26.27 -2.66 -4.06
N GLN A 204 -25.94 -3.79 -3.44
CA GLN A 204 -26.26 -5.10 -3.99
C GLN A 204 -27.77 -5.39 -3.89
N PRO A 205 -28.32 -6.25 -4.76
CA PRO A 205 -29.72 -6.67 -4.64
C PRO A 205 -29.98 -7.22 -3.23
N PRO A 206 -31.13 -6.87 -2.60
CA PRO A 206 -31.44 -7.38 -1.28
C PRO A 206 -31.53 -8.91 -1.32
N GLY A 207 -30.68 -9.54 -0.53
CA GLY A 207 -30.65 -10.99 -0.40
C GLY A 207 -31.72 -11.51 0.55
N LYS A 208 -31.72 -12.82 0.78
CA LYS A 208 -32.66 -13.47 1.71
C LYS A 208 -32.37 -13.22 3.18
N SER A 209 -31.13 -12.86 3.49
CA SER A 209 -30.64 -12.63 4.85
C SER A 209 -30.27 -11.16 5.07
N PRO A 210 -30.36 -10.66 6.31
CA PRO A 210 -29.88 -9.33 6.65
C PRO A 210 -28.36 -9.21 6.41
N ILE A 211 -27.88 -7.99 6.24
CA ILE A 211 -26.45 -7.69 6.30
C ILE A 211 -25.99 -7.99 7.73
N GLN A 212 -25.02 -8.87 7.89
CA GLN A 212 -24.51 -9.28 9.19
C GLN A 212 -23.21 -8.54 9.50
N VAL A 213 -23.16 -7.86 10.64
CA VAL A 213 -21.93 -7.27 11.19
C VAL A 213 -21.56 -8.06 12.44
N THR A 214 -20.43 -8.74 12.41
CA THR A 214 -19.92 -9.48 13.55
C THR A 214 -18.72 -8.74 14.11
N LEU A 215 -18.80 -8.42 15.42
CA LEU A 215 -17.75 -7.74 16.16
C LEU A 215 -17.12 -8.74 17.13
N ASP A 216 -15.82 -8.97 17.01
CA ASP A 216 -15.09 -9.88 17.85
C ASP A 216 -13.78 -9.25 18.30
N ARG A 217 -13.24 -9.69 19.43
CA ARG A 217 -12.00 -9.19 20.00
C ARG A 217 -11.14 -10.34 20.50
N SER A 218 -9.91 -10.38 20.05
CA SER A 218 -8.83 -11.19 20.62
C SER A 218 -7.95 -10.35 21.58
N GLU A 219 -6.89 -10.94 22.10
CA GLU A 219 -5.91 -10.21 22.90
C GLU A 219 -5.19 -9.10 22.14
N THR A 220 -4.96 -9.28 20.85
CA THR A 220 -4.15 -8.38 20.02
C THR A 220 -4.91 -7.66 18.92
N MET A 221 -6.07 -8.18 18.53
CA MET A 221 -6.81 -7.68 17.35
C MET A 221 -8.31 -7.57 17.65
N ILE A 222 -8.92 -6.58 17.04
CA ILE A 222 -10.37 -6.39 16.94
C ILE A 222 -10.76 -6.75 15.51
N MET A 223 -11.70 -7.65 15.35
CA MET A 223 -12.18 -8.15 14.08
C MET A 223 -13.60 -7.64 13.83
N ILE A 224 -13.80 -7.02 12.67
CA ILE A 224 -15.11 -6.55 12.21
C ILE A 224 -15.39 -7.26 10.88
N ASP A 225 -16.32 -8.21 10.90
CA ASP A 225 -16.78 -8.92 9.72
C ASP A 225 -18.11 -8.30 9.27
N ILE A 226 -18.21 -7.91 8.00
CA ILE A 226 -19.43 -7.40 7.36
C ILE A 226 -19.74 -8.34 6.21
N GLU A 227 -20.89 -9.02 6.27
CA GLU A 227 -21.30 -10.02 5.28
C GLU A 227 -22.68 -9.70 4.72
N ASP A 228 -22.79 -9.63 3.39
CA ASP A 228 -24.05 -9.52 2.68
C ASP A 228 -24.47 -10.84 2.03
N SER A 229 -25.66 -10.85 1.47
CA SER A 229 -26.22 -11.98 0.71
C SER A 229 -26.61 -11.59 -0.72
N GLY A 230 -25.92 -10.61 -1.30
CA GLY A 230 -26.21 -10.04 -2.62
C GLY A 230 -25.63 -10.80 -3.81
N GLY A 231 -25.06 -12.00 -3.60
CA GLY A 231 -24.54 -12.87 -4.67
C GLY A 231 -23.04 -12.74 -4.95
N GLY A 232 -22.34 -11.89 -4.19
CA GLY A 232 -20.88 -11.73 -4.27
C GLY A 232 -20.38 -11.06 -5.56
N VAL A 233 -19.06 -11.12 -5.77
CA VAL A 233 -18.38 -10.49 -6.88
C VAL A 233 -18.07 -11.52 -7.96
N ARG A 234 -18.34 -11.19 -9.23
CA ARG A 234 -18.06 -12.04 -10.38
C ARG A 234 -17.07 -11.34 -11.32
N GLY A 235 -16.14 -12.11 -11.88
CA GLY A 235 -15.23 -11.61 -12.93
C GLY A 235 -13.97 -10.90 -12.46
N ILE A 236 -13.86 -10.60 -11.16
CA ILE A 236 -12.66 -10.07 -10.53
C ILE A 236 -12.41 -10.79 -9.19
N GLU A 237 -11.18 -10.77 -8.72
CA GLU A 237 -10.88 -11.22 -7.35
C GLU A 237 -11.43 -10.21 -6.34
N ALA A 238 -12.03 -10.71 -5.25
CA ALA A 238 -12.67 -9.83 -4.26
C ALA A 238 -11.69 -8.81 -3.66
N GLU A 239 -10.40 -9.12 -3.59
CA GLU A 239 -9.35 -8.21 -3.13
C GLU A 239 -9.17 -6.98 -4.02
N GLN A 240 -9.46 -7.09 -5.32
CA GLN A 240 -9.38 -5.98 -6.28
C GLN A 240 -10.46 -4.92 -6.06
N LEU A 241 -11.48 -5.20 -5.22
CA LEU A 241 -12.50 -4.22 -4.84
C LEU A 241 -11.94 -2.97 -4.17
N PHE A 242 -10.80 -3.10 -3.50
CA PHE A 242 -10.14 -1.98 -2.83
C PHE A 242 -9.19 -1.21 -3.75
N GLU A 243 -9.08 -1.61 -5.02
CA GLU A 243 -8.35 -0.84 -6.01
C GLU A 243 -9.16 0.38 -6.44
N ARG A 244 -8.45 1.44 -6.82
CA ARG A 244 -9.07 2.70 -7.25
C ARG A 244 -9.88 2.49 -8.52
N PHE A 245 -11.06 3.13 -8.59
CA PHE A 245 -11.96 3.10 -9.75
C PHE A 245 -12.44 1.70 -10.15
N ASN A 246 -12.22 0.70 -9.32
CA ASN A 246 -12.79 -0.62 -9.56
C ASN A 246 -14.28 -0.59 -9.25
N ARG A 247 -15.10 -1.05 -10.20
CA ARG A 247 -16.56 -1.07 -10.12
C ARG A 247 -17.05 -2.48 -10.38
N LEU A 248 -17.96 -2.94 -9.52
CA LEU A 248 -18.63 -4.25 -9.66
C LEU A 248 -19.72 -4.28 -10.72
N ALA A 249 -20.28 -3.13 -11.09
CA ALA A 249 -21.39 -3.03 -12.01
C ALA A 249 -21.01 -2.30 -13.30
N PRO A 250 -21.55 -2.73 -14.47
CA PRO A 250 -21.44 -1.99 -15.72
C PRO A 250 -22.09 -0.59 -15.57
N GLU A 251 -21.85 0.25 -16.53
CA GLU A 251 -22.10 1.69 -16.66
C GLU A 251 -23.38 2.29 -16.07
N ASP A 252 -24.38 1.49 -15.70
CA ASP A 252 -25.69 1.95 -15.22
C ASP A 252 -25.73 2.48 -13.78
N SER A 253 -24.73 2.17 -12.94
CA SER A 253 -24.64 2.79 -11.61
C SER A 253 -23.81 4.10 -11.68
N MET A 254 -24.42 5.13 -12.27
CA MET A 254 -23.82 6.46 -12.43
C MET A 254 -23.46 7.16 -11.10
N GLN A 255 -23.83 6.60 -9.95
CA GLN A 255 -23.69 7.23 -8.63
C GLN A 255 -22.36 6.92 -7.93
N ASN A 256 -21.64 5.84 -8.28
CA ASN A 256 -20.46 5.41 -7.55
C ASN A 256 -19.16 5.74 -8.29
N SER A 257 -18.27 6.41 -7.59
CA SER A 257 -16.96 6.82 -8.13
C SER A 257 -15.93 5.69 -8.24
N GLY A 258 -16.16 4.55 -7.53
CA GLY A 258 -15.16 3.49 -7.36
C GLY A 258 -13.97 3.88 -6.46
N LEU A 259 -14.10 4.99 -5.71
CA LEU A 259 -13.06 5.47 -4.80
C LEU A 259 -13.35 5.13 -3.33
N GLY A 260 -14.62 4.86 -2.97
CA GLY A 260 -15.03 4.66 -1.58
C GLY A 260 -14.28 3.53 -0.88
N LEU A 261 -14.21 2.33 -1.50
CA LEU A 261 -13.49 1.19 -0.93
C LEU A 261 -11.97 1.38 -0.91
N ALA A 262 -11.40 2.08 -1.91
CA ALA A 262 -9.99 2.44 -1.90
C ALA A 262 -9.65 3.40 -0.76
N ILE A 263 -10.50 4.40 -0.48
CA ILE A 263 -10.38 5.29 0.67
C ILE A 263 -10.52 4.50 1.97
N THR A 264 -11.48 3.58 2.05
CA THR A 264 -11.66 2.68 3.20
C THR A 264 -10.37 1.92 3.52
N LYS A 265 -9.75 1.28 2.53
CA LYS A 265 -8.48 0.57 2.72
C LYS A 265 -7.40 1.49 3.28
N MET A 266 -7.24 2.70 2.72
CA MET A 266 -6.27 3.67 3.21
C MET A 266 -6.55 4.11 4.65
N ILE A 267 -7.82 4.30 5.03
CA ILE A 267 -8.21 4.64 6.41
C ILE A 267 -7.80 3.50 7.36
N ILE A 268 -8.13 2.26 7.03
CA ILE A 268 -7.81 1.10 7.85
C ILE A 268 -6.30 0.90 7.98
N GLU A 269 -5.54 1.01 6.88
CA GLU A 269 -4.07 0.94 6.89
C GLU A 269 -3.44 2.05 7.74
N ARG A 270 -4.01 3.27 7.74
CA ARG A 270 -3.58 4.37 8.60
C ARG A 270 -3.91 4.15 10.08
N HIS A 271 -4.89 3.31 10.38
CA HIS A 271 -5.16 2.82 11.75
C HIS A 271 -4.35 1.56 12.09
N HIS A 272 -3.30 1.23 11.29
CA HIS A 272 -2.46 0.05 11.45
C HIS A 272 -3.20 -1.27 11.34
N GLY A 273 -4.38 -1.26 10.70
CA GLY A 273 -5.20 -2.42 10.44
C GLY A 273 -5.02 -2.98 9.04
N SER A 274 -5.79 -4.02 8.74
CA SER A 274 -5.90 -4.61 7.41
C SER A 274 -7.37 -4.83 7.04
N ILE A 275 -7.65 -4.86 5.74
CA ILE A 275 -8.97 -5.17 5.20
C ILE A 275 -8.83 -6.14 4.05
N VAL A 276 -9.67 -7.17 4.04
CA VAL A 276 -9.76 -8.16 2.96
C VAL A 276 -11.22 -8.45 2.64
N ALA A 277 -11.52 -8.72 1.37
CA ALA A 277 -12.82 -9.16 0.92
C ALA A 277 -12.75 -10.60 0.41
N ARG A 278 -13.81 -11.38 0.62
CA ARG A 278 -13.94 -12.75 0.12
C ARG A 278 -15.37 -13.04 -0.28
N ASN A 279 -15.53 -13.74 -1.39
CA ASN A 279 -16.82 -14.29 -1.75
C ASN A 279 -17.21 -15.39 -0.76
N THR A 280 -18.47 -15.37 -0.33
CA THR A 280 -19.12 -16.44 0.43
C THR A 280 -20.04 -17.24 -0.49
N ALA A 281 -20.71 -18.24 0.05
CA ALA A 281 -21.69 -19.03 -0.72
C ALA A 281 -22.87 -18.18 -1.22
N HIS A 282 -23.15 -17.05 -0.58
CA HIS A 282 -24.35 -16.26 -0.82
C HIS A 282 -24.10 -14.79 -1.11
N GLY A 283 -22.89 -14.27 -0.85
CA GLY A 283 -22.59 -12.86 -0.99
C GLY A 283 -21.10 -12.53 -0.86
N LEU A 284 -20.82 -11.34 -0.37
CA LEU A 284 -19.48 -10.85 -0.09
C LEU A 284 -19.30 -10.71 1.42
N LYS A 285 -18.10 -11.03 1.88
CA LYS A 285 -17.66 -10.81 3.27
C LYS A 285 -16.42 -9.95 3.28
N ASP A 286 -16.54 -8.77 3.88
CA ASP A 286 -15.43 -7.88 4.16
C ASP A 286 -14.98 -8.09 5.62
N ARG A 287 -13.69 -8.34 5.82
CA ARG A 287 -13.06 -8.45 7.14
C ARG A 287 -12.09 -7.32 7.35
N ILE A 288 -12.28 -6.60 8.46
CA ILE A 288 -11.38 -5.58 8.98
C ILE A 288 -10.75 -6.11 10.25
N ASP A 289 -9.41 -6.06 10.31
CA ASP A 289 -8.63 -6.37 11.48
C ASP A 289 -7.93 -5.08 11.96
N LEU A 290 -8.22 -4.64 13.19
CA LEU A 290 -7.61 -3.47 13.82
C LEU A 290 -6.82 -3.90 15.06
N PRO A 291 -5.63 -3.35 15.32
CA PRO A 291 -4.86 -3.71 16.50
C PRO A 291 -5.54 -3.18 17.78
N VAL A 292 -5.50 -4.00 18.86
CA VAL A 292 -5.84 -3.53 20.20
C VAL A 292 -4.69 -2.67 20.69
N HIS A 293 -4.87 -1.35 20.67
CA HIS A 293 -3.87 -0.42 21.18
C HIS A 293 -3.90 -0.37 22.71
N GLU A 294 -3.10 -1.23 23.35
CA GLU A 294 -2.68 -0.99 24.72
C GLU A 294 -1.44 -0.06 24.67
N GLY A 295 -1.66 1.23 24.89
CA GLY A 295 -0.60 2.17 25.26
C GLY A 295 0.33 2.68 24.19
N TYR A 296 -0.13 3.28 23.11
CA TYR A 296 0.68 4.29 22.41
C TYR A 296 0.68 5.59 23.24
N ARG A 297 1.75 5.78 24.02
CA ARG A 297 2.12 7.12 24.47
C ARG A 297 2.52 7.88 23.22
N SER A 298 1.83 8.99 22.97
CA SER A 298 2.23 10.01 22.00
C SER A 298 3.71 10.36 22.26
N TYR A 299 4.56 10.12 21.25
CA TYR A 299 5.86 10.74 21.15
C TYR A 299 5.74 12.07 20.43
#